data_ab9ef185899022889605b1d04f01fb43
#
_entry.id   ab9ef185899022889605b1d04f01fb43
#
_cell.length_a   1.000
_cell.length_b   1.000
_cell.length_c   1.000
_cell.angle_alpha   90.00
_cell.angle_beta   90.00
_cell.angle_gamma   90.00
#
_symmetry.space_group_name_H-M   'P 1'
#
loop_
_entity.id
_entity.type
_entity.pdbx_description
1 polymer ?
#
loop_
_entity_poly.entity_id
_entity_poly.type
_entity_poly.pdbx_seq_one_letter_code
_entity_poly.pdbx_strand_id
1 'polypeptide(L)'
;MKDVTKMTGEEWQKHLAELDNEIDDTKAKIEYCRKKRTQLEHQISTIETRIRNDAEKKRTHRLIVRGAILESLIPDAEMRSDDEIKHLLISMIGALPDKLRESIFEKRSD
;
A
#
# COMPACT_ATOMS: atom_id res chain seq x y z
N MET A 1 -38.53 -33.80 -3.52
CA MET A 1 -37.88 -34.02 -4.82
C MET A 1 -38.74 -34.96 -5.66
N LYS A 2 -39.09 -34.54 -6.88
CA LYS A 2 -39.78 -35.44 -7.82
C LYS A 2 -38.80 -36.53 -8.25
N ASP A 3 -39.28 -37.75 -8.26
CA ASP A 3 -38.51 -38.89 -8.76
C ASP A 3 -38.33 -38.73 -10.29
N VAL A 4 -37.09 -38.48 -10.71
CA VAL A 4 -36.72 -38.17 -12.10
C VAL A 4 -37.02 -39.34 -13.05
N THR A 5 -37.01 -40.59 -12.53
CA THR A 5 -37.23 -41.77 -13.34
C THR A 5 -38.69 -41.97 -13.73
N LYS A 6 -39.63 -41.29 -13.08
CA LYS A 6 -41.07 -41.43 -13.30
C LYS A 6 -41.69 -40.23 -14.04
N MET A 7 -40.89 -39.30 -14.54
CA MET A 7 -41.36 -38.12 -15.24
C MET A 7 -41.80 -38.47 -16.69
N THR A 8 -42.89 -37.83 -17.12
CA THR A 8 -43.32 -37.89 -18.51
C THR A 8 -42.42 -37.01 -19.37
N GLY A 9 -42.50 -37.14 -20.71
CA GLY A 9 -41.73 -36.31 -21.63
C GLY A 9 -41.96 -34.81 -21.44
N GLU A 10 -43.21 -34.41 -21.20
CA GLU A 10 -43.58 -33.01 -20.93
C GLU A 10 -43.01 -32.50 -19.60
N GLU A 11 -43.05 -33.34 -18.58
CA GLU A 11 -42.47 -33.02 -17.28
C GLU A 11 -40.95 -32.84 -17.36
N TRP A 12 -40.28 -33.68 -18.14
CA TRP A 12 -38.89 -33.58 -18.43
C TRP A 12 -38.53 -32.25 -19.10
N GLN A 13 -39.32 -31.87 -20.12
CA GLN A 13 -39.09 -30.60 -20.81
C GLN A 13 -39.26 -29.40 -19.88
N LYS A 14 -40.26 -29.42 -19.01
CA LYS A 14 -40.48 -28.41 -17.99
C LYS A 14 -39.30 -28.32 -17.00
N HIS A 15 -38.88 -29.50 -16.55
CA HIS A 15 -37.77 -29.60 -15.60
C HIS A 15 -36.46 -29.04 -16.20
N LEU A 16 -36.18 -29.41 -17.46
CA LEU A 16 -35.01 -28.88 -18.18
C LEU A 16 -35.07 -27.36 -18.37
N ALA A 17 -36.28 -26.84 -18.70
CA ALA A 17 -36.47 -25.40 -18.85
C ALA A 17 -36.22 -24.65 -17.51
N GLU A 18 -36.70 -25.21 -16.40
CA GLU A 18 -36.47 -24.65 -15.06
C GLU A 18 -34.96 -24.65 -14.71
N LEU A 19 -34.28 -25.76 -15.04
CA LEU A 19 -32.84 -25.85 -14.81
C LEU A 19 -32.06 -24.84 -15.66
N ASP A 20 -32.44 -24.68 -16.92
CA ASP A 20 -31.81 -23.68 -17.80
C ASP A 20 -31.98 -22.26 -17.26
N ASN A 21 -33.18 -21.95 -16.74
CA ASN A 21 -33.44 -20.66 -16.12
C ASN A 21 -32.58 -20.44 -14.85
N GLU A 22 -32.43 -21.47 -14.02
CA GLU A 22 -31.58 -21.43 -12.84
C GLU A 22 -30.10 -21.21 -13.21
N ILE A 23 -29.65 -21.90 -14.27
CA ILE A 23 -28.31 -21.75 -14.79
C ILE A 23 -28.06 -20.30 -15.27
N ASP A 24 -29.01 -19.76 -16.03
CA ASP A 24 -28.91 -18.39 -16.54
C ASP A 24 -28.87 -17.36 -15.39
N ASP A 25 -29.72 -17.52 -14.38
CA ASP A 25 -29.73 -16.67 -13.19
C ASP A 25 -28.41 -16.73 -12.43
N THR A 26 -27.86 -17.93 -12.28
CA THR A 26 -26.58 -18.15 -11.61
C THR A 26 -25.45 -17.51 -12.40
N LYS A 27 -25.44 -17.65 -13.72
CA LYS A 27 -24.44 -16.99 -14.58
C LYS A 27 -24.50 -15.49 -14.45
N ALA A 28 -25.69 -14.91 -14.40
CA ALA A 28 -25.87 -13.47 -14.21
C ALA A 28 -25.32 -13.01 -12.85
N LYS A 29 -25.56 -13.77 -11.80
CA LYS A 29 -25.03 -13.50 -10.46
C LYS A 29 -23.50 -13.58 -10.43
N ILE A 30 -22.93 -14.58 -11.08
CA ILE A 30 -21.48 -14.74 -11.18
C ILE A 30 -20.87 -13.54 -11.89
N GLU A 31 -21.46 -13.10 -12.99
CA GLU A 31 -20.99 -11.94 -13.74
C GLU A 31 -21.05 -10.66 -12.91
N TYR A 32 -22.15 -10.47 -12.19
CA TYR A 32 -22.29 -9.34 -11.27
C TYR A 32 -21.21 -9.36 -10.20
N CYS A 33 -20.96 -10.52 -9.59
CA CYS A 33 -19.93 -10.68 -8.56
C CYS A 33 -18.52 -10.42 -9.11
N ARG A 34 -18.23 -10.85 -10.33
CA ARG A 34 -16.94 -10.59 -10.99
C ARG A 34 -16.71 -9.09 -11.17
N LYS A 35 -17.71 -8.38 -11.66
CA LYS A 35 -17.62 -6.93 -11.85
C LYS A 35 -17.42 -6.20 -10.52
N LYS A 36 -18.16 -6.62 -9.51
CA LYS A 36 -18.06 -6.05 -8.17
C LYS A 36 -16.66 -6.28 -7.58
N ARG A 37 -16.15 -7.49 -7.73
CA ARG A 37 -14.81 -7.86 -7.29
C ARG A 37 -13.74 -7.00 -7.97
N THR A 38 -13.83 -6.83 -9.29
CA THR A 38 -12.89 -6.00 -10.05
C THR A 38 -12.92 -4.55 -9.58
N GLN A 39 -14.11 -3.99 -9.34
CA GLN A 39 -14.25 -2.64 -8.81
C GLN A 39 -13.60 -2.48 -7.45
N LEU A 40 -13.83 -3.45 -6.55
CA LEU A 40 -13.25 -3.43 -5.21
C LEU A 40 -11.73 -3.57 -5.25
N GLU A 41 -11.19 -4.44 -6.10
CA GLU A 41 -9.75 -4.59 -6.30
C GLU A 41 -9.13 -3.28 -6.78
N HIS A 42 -9.80 -2.60 -7.71
CA HIS A 42 -9.35 -1.30 -8.20
C HIS A 42 -9.35 -0.24 -7.10
N GLN A 43 -10.39 -0.19 -6.27
CA GLN A 43 -10.48 0.73 -5.13
C GLN A 43 -9.37 0.48 -4.11
N ILE A 44 -9.11 -0.79 -3.81
CA ILE A 44 -8.02 -1.19 -2.89
C ILE A 44 -6.68 -0.71 -3.44
N SER A 45 -6.41 -0.95 -4.71
CA SER A 45 -5.17 -0.52 -5.37
C SER A 45 -4.99 1.00 -5.31
N THR A 46 -6.06 1.76 -5.52
CA THR A 46 -6.05 3.22 -5.44
C THR A 46 -5.73 3.70 -4.02
N ILE A 47 -6.34 3.08 -3.01
CA ILE A 47 -6.11 3.42 -1.61
C ILE A 47 -4.66 3.11 -1.21
N GLU A 48 -4.14 1.95 -1.61
CA GLU A 48 -2.75 1.56 -1.35
C GLU A 48 -1.76 2.56 -1.95
N THR A 49 -2.03 3.02 -3.18
CA THR A 49 -1.21 4.02 -3.85
C THR A 49 -1.23 5.35 -3.09
N ARG A 50 -2.39 5.78 -2.61
CA ARG A 50 -2.52 7.01 -1.80
C ARG A 50 -1.74 6.93 -0.50
N ILE A 51 -1.83 5.79 0.19
CA ILE A 51 -1.10 5.57 1.45
C ILE A 51 0.40 5.65 1.20
N ARG A 52 0.89 5.02 0.14
CA ARG A 52 2.32 5.05 -0.23
C ARG A 52 2.77 6.46 -0.56
N ASN A 53 1.99 7.19 -1.37
CA ASN A 53 2.31 8.57 -1.75
C ASN A 53 2.33 9.51 -0.55
N ASP A 54 1.41 9.35 0.39
CA ASP A 54 1.37 10.15 1.62
C ASP A 54 2.61 9.89 2.49
N ALA A 55 3.02 8.63 2.61
CA ALA A 55 4.22 8.26 3.34
C ALA A 55 5.48 8.88 2.70
N GLU A 56 5.58 8.83 1.36
CA GLU A 56 6.67 9.44 0.61
C GLU A 56 6.70 10.97 0.78
N LYS A 57 5.54 11.63 0.73
CA LYS A 57 5.44 13.07 0.95
C LYS A 57 5.91 13.46 2.35
N LYS A 58 5.50 12.72 3.37
CA LYS A 58 5.93 12.95 4.75
C LYS A 58 7.44 12.79 4.89
N ARG A 59 7.98 11.75 4.28
CA ARG A 59 9.43 11.50 4.29
C ARG A 59 10.17 12.62 3.58
N THR A 60 9.73 13.02 2.40
CA THR A 60 10.34 14.10 1.62
C THR A 60 10.32 15.41 2.40
N HIS A 61 9.18 15.76 3.00
CA HIS A 61 9.06 16.96 3.82
C HIS A 61 10.03 16.93 5.00
N ARG A 62 10.13 15.81 5.69
CA ARG A 62 11.06 15.63 6.81
C ARG A 62 12.52 15.84 6.37
N LEU A 63 12.89 15.28 5.22
CA LEU A 63 14.26 15.41 4.69
C LEU A 63 14.57 16.85 4.28
N ILE A 64 13.61 17.55 3.70
CA ILE A 64 13.77 18.96 3.35
C ILE A 64 13.98 19.81 4.58
N VAL A 65 13.16 19.64 5.61
CA VAL A 65 13.25 20.40 6.86
C VAL A 65 14.58 20.11 7.56
N ARG A 66 14.97 18.85 7.66
CA ARG A 66 16.23 18.43 8.29
C ARG A 66 17.44 18.91 7.50
N GLY A 67 17.35 18.89 6.16
CA GLY A 67 18.39 19.44 5.30
C GLY A 67 18.57 20.94 5.51
N ALA A 68 17.48 21.69 5.63
CA ALA A 68 17.52 23.12 5.90
C ALA A 68 18.13 23.43 7.26
N ILE A 69 17.79 22.66 8.30
CA ILE A 69 18.38 22.79 9.62
C ILE A 69 19.90 22.56 9.56
N LEU A 70 20.31 21.50 8.86
CA LEU A 70 21.72 21.15 8.69
C LEU A 70 22.50 22.26 8.00
N GLU A 71 21.96 22.76 6.88
CA GLU A 71 22.61 23.85 6.15
C GLU A 71 22.73 25.13 6.96
N SER A 72 21.74 25.41 7.82
CA SER A 72 21.78 26.60 8.68
C SER A 72 22.89 26.53 9.73
N LEU A 73 23.32 25.35 10.12
CA LEU A 73 24.35 25.14 11.14
C LEU A 73 25.76 25.02 10.57
N ILE A 74 25.89 24.66 9.30
CA ILE A 74 27.19 24.48 8.64
C ILE A 74 27.55 25.74 7.87
N PRO A 75 28.72 26.38 8.16
CA PRO A 75 29.18 27.54 7.41
C PRO A 75 29.43 27.19 5.95
N ASP A 76 28.95 28.02 5.05
CA ASP A 76 29.11 27.87 3.60
C ASP A 76 28.59 26.53 3.06
N ALA A 77 27.51 25.98 3.66
CA ALA A 77 26.95 24.70 3.26
C ALA A 77 26.55 24.67 1.78
N GLU A 78 26.06 25.77 1.25
CA GLU A 78 25.65 25.90 -0.16
C GLU A 78 26.82 25.68 -1.13
N MET A 79 28.04 26.02 -0.70
CA MET A 79 29.24 25.91 -1.52
C MET A 79 29.95 24.57 -1.38
N ARG A 80 29.53 23.76 -0.43
CA ARG A 80 30.14 22.46 -0.16
C ARG A 80 29.44 21.34 -0.94
N SER A 81 30.25 20.39 -1.41
CA SER A 81 29.69 19.19 -2.06
C SER A 81 29.02 18.27 -1.03
N ASP A 82 28.18 17.36 -1.50
CA ASP A 82 27.54 16.37 -0.64
C ASP A 82 28.57 15.50 0.10
N ASP A 83 29.66 15.13 -0.56
CA ASP A 83 30.74 14.35 0.06
C ASP A 83 31.43 15.13 1.16
N GLU A 84 31.67 16.42 0.95
CA GLU A 84 32.25 17.29 1.98
C GLU A 84 31.36 17.41 3.20
N ILE A 85 30.04 17.57 2.99
CA ILE A 85 29.06 17.62 4.08
C ILE A 85 29.07 16.29 4.84
N LYS A 86 29.08 15.17 4.14
CA LYS A 86 29.12 13.83 4.73
C LYS A 86 30.38 13.64 5.59
N HIS A 87 31.54 13.97 5.05
CA HIS A 87 32.81 13.88 5.79
C HIS A 87 32.82 14.76 7.02
N LEU A 88 32.30 15.96 6.89
CA LEU A 88 32.24 16.92 8.00
C LEU A 88 31.34 16.36 9.12
N LEU A 89 30.20 15.82 8.80
CA LEU A 89 29.29 15.22 9.78
C LEU A 89 29.88 13.99 10.45
N ILE A 90 30.50 13.11 9.67
CA ILE A 90 31.18 11.93 10.22
C ILE A 90 32.28 12.33 11.18
N SER A 91 33.08 13.33 10.81
CA SER A 91 34.18 13.86 11.67
C SER A 91 33.63 14.46 12.96
N MET A 92 32.55 15.24 12.88
CA MET A 92 31.92 15.86 14.04
C MET A 92 31.36 14.80 15.01
N ILE A 93 30.68 13.79 14.48
CA ILE A 93 30.12 12.69 15.28
C ILE A 93 31.24 11.87 15.92
N GLY A 94 32.31 11.59 15.15
CA GLY A 94 33.48 10.85 15.65
C GLY A 94 34.26 11.58 16.74
N ALA A 95 34.20 12.92 16.76
CA ALA A 95 34.87 13.73 17.76
C ALA A 95 34.08 13.84 19.07
N LEU A 96 32.84 13.40 19.12
CA LEU A 96 32.04 13.45 20.33
C LEU A 96 32.55 12.45 21.39
N PRO A 97 32.58 12.83 22.68
CA PRO A 97 32.85 11.87 23.74
C PRO A 97 31.86 10.71 23.73
N ASP A 98 32.33 9.51 24.08
CA ASP A 98 31.49 8.31 24.05
C ASP A 98 30.18 8.45 24.82
N LYS A 99 30.26 9.03 26.02
CA LYS A 99 29.05 9.26 26.85
C LYS A 99 28.06 10.21 26.19
N LEU A 100 28.54 11.25 25.54
CA LEU A 100 27.70 12.21 24.85
C LEU A 100 27.10 11.59 23.60
N ARG A 101 27.90 10.80 22.86
CA ARG A 101 27.42 10.07 21.68
C ARG A 101 26.29 9.11 22.04
N GLU A 102 26.48 8.32 23.08
CA GLU A 102 25.45 7.38 23.57
C GLU A 102 24.17 8.11 23.98
N SER A 103 24.29 9.24 24.67
CA SER A 103 23.17 10.04 25.11
C SER A 103 22.38 10.63 23.93
N ILE A 104 23.07 11.13 22.90
CA ILE A 104 22.45 11.74 21.73
C ILE A 104 21.79 10.70 20.81
N PHE A 105 22.46 9.57 20.60
CA PHE A 105 22.01 8.53 19.66
C PHE A 105 21.31 7.36 20.33
N GLU A 106 20.99 7.46 21.61
CA GLU A 106 20.21 6.44 22.30
C GLU A 106 18.84 6.28 21.62
N LYS A 107 18.49 5.02 21.31
CA LYS A 107 17.20 4.72 20.71
C LYS A 107 16.09 5.08 21.69
N ARG A 108 15.27 6.05 21.31
CA ARG A 108 14.04 6.30 22.04
C ARG A 108 13.09 5.13 21.82
N SER A 109 12.74 4.43 22.89
CA SER A 109 11.68 3.46 22.89
C SER A 109 10.35 4.20 22.95
N ASP A 110 9.65 4.20 21.87
CA ASP A 110 8.29 4.74 21.84
C ASP A 110 7.28 3.67 22.26
#